data_0524fc7c72be5b259a1bf0f0debada8d
#
_entry.id   0524fc7c72be5b259a1bf0f0debada8d
#
_cell.length_a   1.000
_cell.length_b   1.000
_cell.length_c   1.000
_cell.angle_alpha   90.00
_cell.angle_beta   90.00
_cell.angle_gamma   90.00
#
_symmetry.space_group_name_H-M   'P 1'
#
loop_
_entity.id
_entity.type
_entity.pdbx_description
1 polymer ?
#
loop_
_entity_poly.entity_id
_entity_poly.type
_entity_poly.pdbx_seq_one_letter_code
_entity_poly.pdbx_strand_id
1 'polypeptide(L)'
;MPEDSDLPATDAARRETHAANLRRQLERTRGTYMMMRESGYKKERAVRLRYAYRRAPSEAAEALAAHLREKTKYTVNIDPDQDGFIVHGVTKPARLSASSLGRWVHWMYTAGYRFDCVFDGWGARV
;
A
#
# COMPACT_ATOMS: atom_id res chain seq x y z
N MET A 1 24.76 16.49 21.59
CA MET A 1 24.13 15.20 21.72
C MET A 1 23.65 14.70 20.39
N PRO A 2 24.01 13.49 20.06
CA PRO A 2 23.63 12.95 18.76
C PRO A 2 22.11 12.88 18.52
N GLU A 3 21.35 12.60 19.56
CA GLU A 3 19.91 12.42 19.41
C GLU A 3 19.21 13.66 18.88
N ASP A 4 19.57 14.81 19.41
CA ASP A 4 18.97 16.07 19.01
C ASP A 4 19.31 16.42 17.55
N SER A 5 20.57 16.15 17.19
CA SER A 5 21.01 16.36 15.81
C SER A 5 20.39 15.36 14.85
N ASP A 6 20.16 14.14 15.33
CA ASP A 6 19.68 13.06 14.48
C ASP A 6 18.20 13.19 14.12
N LEU A 7 17.38 13.85 14.96
CA LEU A 7 15.95 13.95 14.71
C LEU A 7 15.61 14.59 13.36
N PRO A 8 16.14 15.78 13.02
CA PRO A 8 15.88 16.34 11.69
C PRO A 8 16.43 15.47 10.56
N ALA A 9 17.64 14.90 10.75
CA ALA A 9 18.24 14.03 9.77
C ALA A 9 17.43 12.74 9.60
N THR A 10 16.89 12.21 10.71
CA THR A 10 16.06 11.02 10.69
C THR A 10 14.77 11.27 9.90
N ASP A 11 14.13 12.41 10.11
CA ASP A 11 12.92 12.76 9.37
C ASP A 11 13.21 12.93 7.89
N ALA A 12 14.31 13.57 7.53
CA ALA A 12 14.71 13.73 6.13
C ALA A 12 14.99 12.36 5.49
N ALA A 13 15.75 11.51 6.19
CA ALA A 13 16.06 10.17 5.71
C ALA A 13 14.80 9.33 5.54
N ARG A 14 13.87 9.46 6.48
CA ARG A 14 12.59 8.75 6.40
C ARG A 14 11.79 9.16 5.19
N ARG A 15 11.73 10.47 4.90
CA ARG A 15 11.04 10.97 3.71
C ARG A 15 11.70 10.50 2.42
N GLU A 16 13.03 10.48 2.37
CA GLU A 16 13.75 9.99 1.22
C GLU A 16 13.50 8.49 1.00
N THR A 17 13.53 7.72 2.08
CA THR A 17 13.24 6.29 2.03
C THR A 17 11.82 6.04 1.56
N HIS A 18 10.87 6.82 2.05
CA HIS A 18 9.48 6.73 1.61
C HIS A 18 9.36 6.98 0.12
N ALA A 19 9.99 8.05 -0.38
CA ALA A 19 9.93 8.39 -1.80
C ALA A 19 10.56 7.29 -2.67
N ALA A 20 11.69 6.74 -2.23
CA ALA A 20 12.36 5.67 -2.96
C ALA A 20 11.51 4.39 -2.97
N ASN A 21 10.91 4.05 -1.84
CA ASN A 21 10.05 2.86 -1.74
C ASN A 21 8.79 3.03 -2.57
N LEU A 22 8.21 4.22 -2.59
CA LEU A 22 7.05 4.50 -3.44
C LEU A 22 7.39 4.33 -4.91
N ARG A 23 8.55 4.84 -5.35
CA ARG A 23 8.99 4.64 -6.74
C ARG A 23 9.10 3.17 -7.09
N ARG A 24 9.70 2.36 -6.21
CA ARG A 24 9.80 0.92 -6.42
C ARG A 24 8.45 0.24 -6.52
N GLN A 25 7.52 0.63 -5.66
CA GLN A 25 6.15 0.09 -5.71
C GLN A 25 5.46 0.45 -7.03
N LEU A 26 5.65 1.68 -7.50
CA LEU A 26 5.06 2.12 -8.75
C LEU A 26 5.66 1.39 -9.96
N GLU A 27 6.97 1.18 -9.96
CA GLU A 27 7.64 0.41 -11.02
C GLU A 27 7.16 -1.04 -11.03
N ARG A 28 7.09 -1.66 -9.85
CA ARG A 28 6.60 -3.04 -9.72
C ARG A 28 5.15 -3.14 -10.20
N THR A 29 4.33 -2.16 -9.85
CA THR A 29 2.93 -2.11 -10.26
C THR A 29 2.80 -2.04 -11.78
N ARG A 30 3.62 -1.22 -12.43
CA ARG A 30 3.62 -1.14 -13.89
C ARG A 30 3.97 -2.48 -14.51
N GLY A 31 5.00 -3.14 -14.01
CA GLY A 31 5.41 -4.45 -14.51
C GLY A 31 4.34 -5.50 -14.31
N THR A 32 3.71 -5.52 -13.14
CA THR A 32 2.62 -6.46 -12.85
C THR A 32 1.43 -6.22 -13.80
N TYR A 33 1.07 -4.96 -14.02
CA TYR A 33 -0.02 -4.65 -14.93
C TYR A 33 0.28 -5.10 -16.36
N MET A 34 1.50 -4.88 -16.82
CA MET A 34 1.90 -5.35 -18.15
C MET A 34 1.80 -6.86 -18.27
N MET A 35 2.23 -7.59 -17.24
CA MET A 35 2.10 -9.04 -17.21
C MET A 35 0.64 -9.49 -17.22
N MET A 36 -0.23 -8.78 -16.50
CA MET A 36 -1.66 -9.08 -16.53
C MET A 36 -2.22 -8.90 -17.95
N ARG A 37 -1.86 -7.84 -18.63
CA ARG A 37 -2.30 -7.61 -20.00
C ARG A 37 -1.81 -8.70 -20.95
N GLU A 38 -0.56 -9.10 -20.82
CA GLU A 38 0.01 -10.19 -21.61
C GLU A 38 -0.69 -11.52 -21.32
N SER A 39 -1.15 -11.70 -20.08
CA SER A 39 -1.86 -12.93 -19.67
C SER A 39 -3.35 -12.90 -19.99
N GLY A 40 -3.83 -11.84 -20.66
CA GLY A 40 -5.20 -11.78 -21.15
C GLY A 40 -6.14 -10.85 -20.43
N TYR A 41 -5.65 -10.08 -19.45
CA TYR A 41 -6.51 -9.09 -18.80
C TYR A 41 -6.96 -8.03 -19.80
N LYS A 42 -8.26 -7.75 -19.83
CA LYS A 42 -8.85 -6.72 -20.69
C LYS A 42 -9.36 -5.58 -19.84
N LYS A 43 -9.14 -4.35 -20.32
CA LYS A 43 -9.49 -3.13 -19.58
C LYS A 43 -10.97 -3.03 -19.23
N GLU A 44 -11.82 -3.67 -19.98
CA GLU A 44 -13.27 -3.65 -19.75
C GLU A 44 -13.67 -4.50 -18.56
N ARG A 45 -12.80 -5.40 -18.11
CA ARG A 45 -13.11 -6.32 -17.04
C ARG A 45 -12.81 -5.68 -15.68
N ALA A 46 -13.81 -5.66 -14.81
CA ALA A 46 -13.60 -5.20 -13.44
C ALA A 46 -13.02 -6.32 -12.60
N VAL A 47 -12.01 -6.01 -11.80
CA VAL A 47 -11.37 -6.98 -10.91
C VAL A 47 -11.21 -6.39 -9.52
N ARG A 48 -11.14 -7.26 -8.51
CA ARG A 48 -10.85 -6.87 -7.15
C ARG A 48 -9.36 -6.99 -6.90
N LEU A 49 -8.82 -6.06 -6.11
CA LEU A 49 -7.43 -6.09 -5.73
C LEU A 49 -7.31 -6.49 -4.26
N ARG A 50 -6.38 -7.39 -3.97
CA ARG A 50 -5.98 -7.68 -2.60
C ARG A 50 -4.83 -6.77 -2.25
N TYR A 51 -4.81 -6.29 -1.03
CA TYR A 51 -3.75 -5.40 -0.55
C TYR A 51 -3.28 -5.83 0.83
N ALA A 52 -2.06 -5.45 1.20
CA ALA A 52 -1.52 -5.75 2.51
C ALA A 52 -0.53 -4.68 2.96
N TYR A 53 -0.60 -4.37 4.25
CA TYR A 53 0.41 -3.61 4.98
C TYR A 53 0.96 -4.55 6.04
N ARG A 54 2.27 -4.72 6.09
CA ARG A 54 2.89 -5.68 7.00
C ARG A 54 3.66 -5.02 8.12
N ARG A 55 3.90 -5.77 9.18
CA ARG A 55 4.75 -5.37 10.31
C ARG A 55 4.27 -4.09 10.98
N ALA A 56 2.97 -3.89 11.01
CA ALA A 56 2.40 -2.71 11.62
C ALA A 56 2.38 -2.87 13.15
N PRO A 57 2.81 -1.86 13.92
CA PRO A 57 2.56 -1.86 15.35
C PRO A 57 1.06 -1.87 15.62
N SER A 58 0.66 -2.41 16.77
CA SER A 58 -0.75 -2.60 17.09
C SER A 58 -1.58 -1.32 16.93
N GLU A 59 -1.13 -0.23 17.53
CA GLU A 59 -1.87 1.04 17.46
C GLU A 59 -1.91 1.60 16.04
N ALA A 60 -0.80 1.48 15.32
CA ALA A 60 -0.72 1.94 13.94
C ALA A 60 -1.66 1.11 13.04
N ALA A 61 -1.70 -0.20 13.24
CA ALA A 61 -2.60 -1.07 12.49
C ALA A 61 -4.06 -0.68 12.70
N GLU A 62 -4.44 -0.42 13.94
CA GLU A 62 -5.80 -0.01 14.26
C GLU A 62 -6.16 1.34 13.65
N ALA A 63 -5.25 2.31 13.74
CA ALA A 63 -5.46 3.64 13.17
C ALA A 63 -5.59 3.58 11.65
N LEU A 64 -4.71 2.82 10.99
CA LEU A 64 -4.77 2.65 9.55
C LEU A 64 -6.06 1.95 9.13
N ALA A 65 -6.45 0.89 9.84
CA ALA A 65 -7.67 0.16 9.55
C ALA A 65 -8.90 1.07 9.65
N ALA A 66 -8.97 1.89 10.70
CA ALA A 66 -10.06 2.86 10.87
C ALA A 66 -10.09 3.86 9.70
N HIS A 67 -8.93 4.35 9.30
CA HIS A 67 -8.82 5.29 8.17
C HIS A 67 -9.32 4.65 6.87
N LEU A 68 -8.89 3.42 6.59
CA LEU A 68 -9.32 2.71 5.38
C LEU A 68 -10.82 2.44 5.39
N ARG A 69 -11.38 2.05 6.54
CA ARG A 69 -12.81 1.82 6.66
C ARG A 69 -13.62 3.09 6.46
N GLU A 70 -13.10 4.21 6.91
CA GLU A 70 -13.76 5.50 6.74
C GLU A 70 -13.68 6.01 5.30
N LYS A 71 -12.51 5.88 4.67
CA LYS A 71 -12.25 6.50 3.37
C LYS A 71 -12.56 5.59 2.18
N THR A 72 -12.75 4.30 2.42
CA THR A 72 -13.01 3.34 1.34
C THR A 72 -14.15 2.41 1.72
N LYS A 73 -14.62 1.63 0.74
CA LYS A 73 -15.57 0.55 1.00
C LYS A 73 -14.88 -0.82 0.90
N TYR A 74 -13.58 -0.84 1.11
CA TYR A 74 -12.80 -2.07 1.08
C TYR A 74 -13.08 -2.92 2.32
N THR A 75 -12.87 -4.23 2.20
CA THR A 75 -12.76 -5.05 3.40
C THR A 75 -11.44 -4.70 4.08
N VAL A 76 -11.42 -4.67 5.40
CA VAL A 76 -10.22 -4.35 6.17
C VAL A 76 -10.14 -5.30 7.35
N ASN A 77 -9.07 -6.07 7.41
CA ASN A 77 -8.81 -7.04 8.45
C ASN A 77 -7.47 -6.76 9.10
N ILE A 78 -7.36 -7.06 10.39
CA ILE A 78 -6.10 -7.00 11.13
C ILE A 78 -5.85 -8.38 11.69
N ASP A 79 -4.68 -8.94 11.39
CA ASP A 79 -4.28 -10.24 11.91
C ASP A 79 -2.85 -10.18 12.43
N PRO A 80 -2.49 -11.07 13.40
CA PRO A 80 -1.11 -11.14 13.86
C PRO A 80 -0.18 -11.53 12.72
N ASP A 81 1.02 -10.99 12.75
CA ASP A 81 2.08 -11.31 11.81
C ASP A 81 3.36 -11.55 12.61
N GLN A 82 4.44 -11.99 11.97
CA GLN A 82 5.68 -12.35 12.65
C GLN A 82 6.24 -11.22 13.50
N ASP A 83 6.27 -10.01 12.95
CA ASP A 83 6.89 -8.85 13.59
C ASP A 83 5.88 -7.73 13.87
N GLY A 84 4.62 -8.10 14.18
CA GLY A 84 3.58 -7.13 14.44
C GLY A 84 2.25 -7.59 13.91
N PHE A 85 1.60 -6.75 13.11
CA PHE A 85 0.28 -7.05 12.56
C PHE A 85 0.26 -6.80 11.06
N ILE A 86 -0.63 -7.49 10.39
CA ILE A 86 -0.90 -7.27 8.97
C ILE A 86 -2.28 -6.64 8.85
N VAL A 87 -2.36 -5.53 8.11
CA VAL A 87 -3.64 -4.93 7.72
C VAL A 87 -3.85 -5.30 6.27
N HIS A 88 -4.94 -6.00 5.98
CA HIS A 88 -5.16 -6.51 4.63
C HIS A 88 -6.64 -6.57 4.29
N GLY A 89 -6.93 -6.70 3.03
CA GLY A 89 -8.30 -6.82 2.57
C GLY A 89 -8.40 -6.82 1.06
N VAL A 90 -9.59 -6.52 0.58
CA VAL A 90 -9.92 -6.57 -0.84
C VAL A 90 -10.69 -5.30 -1.21
N THR A 91 -10.37 -4.74 -2.36
CA THR A 91 -11.06 -3.55 -2.88
C THR A 91 -12.41 -3.93 -3.48
N LYS A 92 -13.19 -2.94 -3.84
CA LYS A 92 -14.33 -3.12 -4.73
C LYS A 92 -13.82 -3.41 -6.14
N PRO A 93 -14.64 -4.07 -6.99
CA PRO A 93 -14.23 -4.29 -8.38
C PRO A 93 -13.98 -2.97 -9.10
N ALA A 94 -12.92 -2.93 -9.88
CA ALA A 94 -12.57 -1.75 -10.65
C ALA A 94 -11.92 -2.17 -11.96
N ARG A 95 -12.10 -1.35 -12.97
CA ARG A 95 -11.38 -1.50 -14.23
C ARG A 95 -10.02 -0.87 -14.07
N LEU A 96 -8.99 -1.59 -14.52
CA LEU A 96 -7.62 -1.19 -14.28
C LEU A 96 -6.98 -0.61 -15.53
N SER A 97 -6.21 0.44 -15.33
CA SER A 97 -5.25 0.94 -16.32
C SER A 97 -3.93 1.20 -15.60
N ALA A 98 -2.86 1.39 -16.35
CA ALA A 98 -1.57 1.69 -15.73
C ALA A 98 -1.66 2.94 -14.88
N SER A 99 -2.33 3.98 -15.36
CA SER A 99 -2.45 5.24 -14.62
C SER A 99 -3.35 5.13 -13.41
N SER A 100 -4.48 4.42 -13.51
CA SER A 100 -5.37 4.27 -12.35
C SER A 100 -4.72 3.44 -11.26
N LEU A 101 -4.00 2.38 -11.62
CA LEU A 101 -3.26 1.58 -10.66
C LEU A 101 -2.15 2.40 -9.99
N GLY A 102 -1.43 3.19 -10.77
CA GLY A 102 -0.39 4.05 -10.21
C GLY A 102 -0.94 5.03 -9.18
N ARG A 103 -2.07 5.68 -9.49
CA ARG A 103 -2.72 6.59 -8.55
C ARG A 103 -3.19 5.86 -7.29
N TRP A 104 -3.74 4.67 -7.46
CA TRP A 104 -4.22 3.87 -6.34
C TRP A 104 -3.06 3.44 -5.42
N VAL A 105 -1.97 2.94 -6.00
CA VAL A 105 -0.79 2.53 -5.22
C VAL A 105 -0.20 3.73 -4.49
N HIS A 106 -0.13 4.88 -5.16
CA HIS A 106 0.34 6.12 -4.53
C HIS A 106 -0.51 6.46 -3.31
N TRP A 107 -1.84 6.41 -3.46
CA TRP A 107 -2.75 6.70 -2.36
C TRP A 107 -2.60 5.71 -1.21
N MET A 108 -2.55 4.41 -1.53
CA MET A 108 -2.42 3.36 -0.52
C MET A 108 -1.09 3.46 0.23
N TYR A 109 -0.01 3.68 -0.51
CA TYR A 109 1.31 3.81 0.09
C TYR A 109 1.39 5.03 1.01
N THR A 110 0.87 6.15 0.57
CA THR A 110 0.85 7.40 1.33
C THR A 110 -0.01 7.28 2.58
N ALA A 111 -1.17 6.63 2.46
CA ALA A 111 -2.03 6.38 3.63
C ALA A 111 -1.29 5.56 4.68
N GLY A 112 -0.62 4.49 4.27
CA GLY A 112 0.16 3.68 5.20
C GLY A 112 1.26 4.48 5.87
N TYR A 113 1.99 5.26 5.11
CA TYR A 113 3.09 6.08 5.62
C TYR A 113 2.63 7.03 6.74
N ARG A 114 1.45 7.62 6.60
CA ARG A 114 0.89 8.52 7.61
C ARG A 114 0.67 7.83 8.95
N PHE A 115 0.44 6.53 8.94
CA PHE A 115 0.17 5.75 10.15
C PHE A 115 1.31 4.80 10.49
N ASP A 116 2.51 5.05 9.96
CA ASP A 116 3.69 4.22 10.21
C ASP A 116 3.53 2.76 9.78
N CYS A 117 2.74 2.54 8.74
CA CYS A 117 2.54 1.22 8.15
C CYS A 117 3.13 1.21 6.75
N VAL A 118 3.79 0.13 6.40
CA VAL A 118 4.42 0.01 5.08
C VAL A 118 3.53 -0.81 4.17
N PHE A 119 3.12 -0.21 3.06
CA PHE A 119 2.35 -0.92 2.03
C PHE A 119 3.25 -1.98 1.40
N ASP A 120 2.86 -3.24 1.54
CA ASP A 120 3.68 -4.37 1.08
C ASP A 120 3.40 -4.73 -0.37
N GLY A 121 2.22 -4.39 -0.86
CA GLY A 121 1.87 -4.67 -2.24
C GLY A 121 0.44 -5.08 -2.43
N TRP A 122 0.15 -5.52 -3.65
CA TRP A 122 -1.21 -5.88 -4.05
C TRP A 122 -1.17 -7.06 -5.02
N GLY A 123 -2.31 -7.69 -5.18
CA GLY A 123 -2.51 -8.73 -6.18
C GLY A 123 -3.90 -8.62 -6.76
N ALA A 124 -4.07 -9.04 -8.00
CA ALA A 124 -5.37 -9.03 -8.63
C ALA A 124 -6.01 -10.41 -8.53
N ARG A 125 -7.31 -10.40 -8.27
CA ARG A 125 -8.14 -11.61 -8.37
C ARG A 125 -8.79 -11.62 -9.74
N VAL A 126 -8.21 -12.35 -10.62
CA VAL A 126 -8.71 -12.48 -11.99
C VAL A 126 -9.33 -13.85 -12.24
#